data_208b31777ddc1c64fc9f911456109b14
#
_entry.id   208b31777ddc1c64fc9f911456109b14
#
_cell.length_a   1.000
_cell.length_b   1.000
_cell.length_c   1.000
_cell.angle_alpha   90.00
_cell.angle_beta   90.00
_cell.angle_gamma   90.00
#
_symmetry.space_group_name_H-M   'P 1'
#
loop_
_entity.id
_entity.type
_entity.pdbx_description
1 polymer ?
#
loop_
_entity_poly.entity_id
_entity_poly.type
_entity_poly.pdbx_seq_one_letter_code
_entity_poly.pdbx_strand_id
1 'polypeptide(L)'
;MKKIILTVFAATSLLLYSTQAFALLSVSVGVPLAYSSTEGGSNSNMEGYFLGVQLPFALGLGMDSHKSKGDDGGAVLDTNMYNLFYQLPIPVINLILGVGTGSQEYICNDVGNGKSCSDALDKGSATQFYTSLGIPIIPLFDFHISYRMITSKNIKWKASEEKLDTSGSVMGIGIALNF
;
A
#
# COMPACT_ATOMS: atom_id res chain seq x y z
N MET A 1 -0.59 47.28 -14.56
CA MET A 1 0.15 46.34 -15.42
C MET A 1 0.76 45.14 -14.62
N LYS A 2 1.53 45.34 -13.54
CA LYS A 2 2.13 44.24 -12.78
C LYS A 2 1.11 43.20 -12.22
N LYS A 3 -0.07 43.67 -11.77
CA LYS A 3 -1.13 42.75 -11.25
C LYS A 3 -1.73 41.85 -12.35
N ILE A 4 -1.91 42.38 -13.56
CA ILE A 4 -2.45 41.63 -14.71
C ILE A 4 -1.46 40.54 -15.14
N ILE A 5 -0.17 40.85 -15.18
CA ILE A 5 0.88 39.87 -15.53
C ILE A 5 0.93 38.75 -14.53
N LEU A 6 0.83 39.08 -13.24
CA LEU A 6 0.83 38.06 -12.17
C LEU A 6 -0.41 37.14 -12.25
N THR A 7 -1.58 37.73 -12.57
CA THR A 7 -2.82 36.95 -12.71
C THR A 7 -2.79 36.05 -13.95
N VAL A 8 -2.26 36.53 -15.05
CA VAL A 8 -2.09 35.74 -16.29
C VAL A 8 -1.07 34.63 -16.07
N PHE A 9 0.03 34.90 -15.37
CA PHE A 9 1.04 33.88 -15.06
C PHE A 9 0.48 32.80 -14.11
N ALA A 10 -0.29 33.20 -13.10
CA ALA A 10 -0.96 32.25 -12.18
C ALA A 10 -2.02 31.42 -12.92
N ALA A 11 -2.81 32.01 -13.80
CA ALA A 11 -3.81 31.31 -14.59
C ALA A 11 -3.19 30.33 -15.60
N THR A 12 -2.10 30.72 -16.27
CA THR A 12 -1.38 29.82 -17.19
C THR A 12 -0.68 28.68 -16.47
N SER A 13 -0.10 28.91 -15.31
CA SER A 13 0.48 27.82 -14.50
C SER A 13 -0.58 26.85 -14.02
N LEU A 14 -1.75 27.30 -13.56
CA LEU A 14 -2.87 26.44 -13.21
C LEU A 14 -3.38 25.61 -14.40
N LEU A 15 -3.45 26.18 -15.60
CA LEU A 15 -3.86 25.45 -16.81
C LEU A 15 -2.83 24.41 -17.26
N LEU A 16 -1.54 24.67 -17.08
CA LEU A 16 -0.48 23.70 -17.38
C LEU A 16 -0.48 22.52 -16.39
N TYR A 17 -0.84 22.75 -15.13
CA TYR A 17 -1.01 21.66 -14.14
C TYR A 17 -2.29 20.85 -14.34
N SER A 18 -3.35 21.44 -14.90
CA SER A 18 -4.63 20.75 -15.11
C SER A 18 -4.57 19.66 -16.20
N THR A 19 -3.61 19.72 -17.10
CA THR A 19 -3.44 18.70 -18.16
C THR A 19 -2.77 17.42 -17.66
N GLN A 20 -2.15 17.45 -16.48
CA GLN A 20 -1.52 16.25 -15.87
C GLN A 20 -2.50 15.40 -15.05
N ALA A 21 -3.72 15.87 -14.80
CA ALA A 21 -4.69 15.18 -13.96
C ALA A 21 -5.25 13.87 -14.57
N PHE A 22 -4.94 13.57 -15.82
CA PHE A 22 -5.41 12.37 -16.52
C PHE A 22 -4.27 11.73 -17.32
N ALA A 23 -3.32 11.13 -16.63
CA ALA A 23 -2.48 10.15 -17.31
C ALA A 23 -3.40 9.07 -17.88
N LEU A 24 -3.28 8.80 -19.18
CA LEU A 24 -4.03 7.72 -19.84
C LEU A 24 -3.67 6.36 -19.23
N LEU A 25 -2.45 6.25 -18.75
CA LEU A 25 -1.91 5.06 -18.10
C LEU A 25 -0.88 5.50 -17.06
N SER A 26 -0.91 4.91 -15.88
CA SER A 26 0.15 5.07 -14.88
C SER A 26 0.56 3.71 -14.33
N VAL A 27 1.86 3.51 -14.16
CA VAL A 27 2.43 2.32 -13.53
C VAL A 27 3.20 2.77 -12.30
N SER A 28 2.86 2.19 -11.15
CA SER A 28 3.51 2.50 -9.88
C SER A 28 4.20 1.28 -9.27
N VAL A 29 5.33 1.55 -8.63
CA VAL A 29 6.06 0.59 -7.81
C VAL A 29 6.44 1.24 -6.50
N GLY A 30 6.34 0.50 -5.41
CA GLY A 30 6.69 0.97 -4.08
C GLY A 30 7.21 -0.14 -3.20
N VAL A 31 7.73 0.26 -2.03
CA VAL A 31 8.24 -0.64 -1.01
C VAL A 31 7.63 -0.30 0.35
N PRO A 32 7.35 -1.31 1.19
CA PRO A 32 6.95 -1.10 2.57
C PRO A 32 8.14 -0.60 3.40
N LEU A 33 7.88 0.28 4.36
CA LEU A 33 8.89 0.82 5.26
C LEU A 33 8.69 0.34 6.70
N ALA A 34 7.45 0.34 7.16
CA ALA A 34 7.12 0.02 8.53
C ALA A 34 5.74 -0.63 8.63
N TYR A 35 5.61 -1.59 9.54
CA TYR A 35 4.36 -2.20 9.96
C TYR A 35 4.09 -1.85 11.42
N SER A 36 2.85 -1.53 11.75
CA SER A 36 2.39 -1.31 13.12
C SER A 36 1.16 -2.18 13.37
N SER A 37 1.27 -3.08 14.33
CA SER A 37 0.15 -3.94 14.74
C SER A 37 -0.85 -3.19 15.60
N THR A 38 -2.14 -3.54 15.51
CA THR A 38 -3.19 -3.00 16.38
C THR A 38 -3.08 -3.48 17.82
N GLU A 39 -2.50 -4.64 18.07
CA GLU A 39 -2.28 -5.18 19.43
C GLU A 39 -1.03 -4.64 20.12
N GLY A 40 -0.31 -3.73 19.46
CA GLY A 40 0.94 -3.13 19.96
C GLY A 40 2.16 -3.77 19.30
N GLY A 41 3.17 -2.95 19.13
CA GLY A 41 4.40 -3.30 18.41
C GLY A 41 4.47 -2.63 17.05
N SER A 42 5.66 -2.13 16.76
CA SER A 42 6.00 -1.53 15.47
C SER A 42 7.25 -2.21 14.96
N ASN A 43 7.24 -2.58 13.70
CA ASN A 43 8.36 -3.27 13.06
C ASN A 43 8.76 -2.53 11.79
N SER A 44 10.03 -2.13 11.71
CA SER A 44 10.63 -1.53 10.51
C SER A 44 11.35 -2.53 9.62
N ASN A 45 11.43 -3.81 10.03
CA ASN A 45 12.09 -4.85 9.26
C ASN A 45 11.10 -5.50 8.28
N MET A 46 10.80 -4.76 7.22
CA MET A 46 9.86 -5.18 6.17
C MET A 46 10.57 -5.45 4.85
N GLU A 47 10.12 -6.46 4.15
CA GLU A 47 10.55 -6.80 2.80
C GLU A 47 9.31 -6.93 1.91
N GLY A 48 9.41 -6.50 0.64
CA GLY A 48 8.31 -6.67 -0.29
C GLY A 48 8.16 -5.51 -1.27
N TYR A 49 7.00 -5.48 -1.93
CA TYR A 49 6.72 -4.49 -2.95
C TYR A 49 5.21 -4.19 -3.04
N PHE A 50 4.92 -3.03 -3.60
CA PHE A 50 3.59 -2.60 -4.03
C PHE A 50 3.64 -2.32 -5.52
N LEU A 51 2.72 -2.89 -6.27
CA LEU A 51 2.58 -2.66 -7.70
C LEU A 51 1.20 -2.09 -7.98
N GLY A 52 1.12 -1.15 -8.92
CA GLY A 52 -0.15 -0.58 -9.35
C GLY A 52 -0.13 -0.24 -10.84
N VAL A 53 -1.25 -0.45 -11.48
CA VAL A 53 -1.51 -0.01 -12.86
C VAL A 53 -2.81 0.75 -12.85
N GLN A 54 -2.74 2.03 -13.20
CA GLN A 54 -3.91 2.88 -13.36
C GLN A 54 -4.31 2.87 -14.83
N LEU A 55 -5.60 2.63 -15.04
CA LEU A 55 -6.26 2.63 -16.34
C LEU A 55 -6.81 4.03 -16.66
N PRO A 56 -7.19 4.31 -17.89
CA PRO A 56 -7.99 5.49 -18.21
C PRO A 56 -9.21 5.60 -17.28
N PHE A 57 -9.65 6.81 -16.97
CA PHE A 57 -10.75 7.11 -16.04
C PHE A 57 -10.40 6.97 -14.54
N ALA A 58 -9.12 7.11 -14.20
CA ALA A 58 -8.64 7.17 -12.82
C ALA A 58 -8.83 5.88 -11.97
N LEU A 59 -9.32 4.80 -12.58
CA LEU A 59 -9.40 3.48 -11.95
C LEU A 59 -8.09 2.72 -12.11
N GLY A 60 -7.71 1.93 -11.10
CA GLY A 60 -6.52 1.11 -11.18
C GLY A 60 -6.62 -0.19 -10.41
N LEU A 61 -5.74 -1.10 -10.76
CA LEU A 61 -5.55 -2.40 -10.13
C LEU A 61 -4.16 -2.45 -9.51
N GLY A 62 -4.04 -3.06 -8.35
CA GLY A 62 -2.78 -3.20 -7.65
C GLY A 62 -2.58 -4.56 -7.01
N MET A 63 -1.34 -4.83 -6.68
CA MET A 63 -0.92 -6.00 -5.93
C MET A 63 0.12 -5.56 -4.91
N ASP A 64 -0.10 -5.95 -3.65
CA ASP A 64 0.86 -5.76 -2.59
C ASP A 64 1.32 -7.13 -2.10
N SER A 65 2.63 -7.31 -1.96
CA SER A 65 3.22 -8.50 -1.37
C SER A 65 4.33 -8.05 -0.44
N HIS A 66 4.17 -8.34 0.85
CA HIS A 66 5.17 -7.94 1.84
C HIS A 66 5.24 -8.89 3.03
N LYS A 67 6.41 -8.90 3.64
CA LYS A 67 6.75 -9.71 4.81
C LYS A 67 7.17 -8.79 5.94
N SER A 68 6.59 -8.99 7.11
CA SER A 68 6.98 -8.33 8.36
C SER A 68 7.65 -9.35 9.27
N LYS A 69 8.91 -9.11 9.64
CA LYS A 69 9.67 -9.98 10.54
C LYS A 69 9.48 -9.49 11.97
N GLY A 70 9.05 -10.37 12.89
CA GLY A 70 8.97 -10.06 14.31
C GLY A 70 10.36 -9.74 14.90
N ASP A 71 10.38 -8.94 15.96
CA ASP A 71 11.63 -8.54 16.63
C ASP A 71 12.43 -9.75 17.16
N ASP A 72 11.75 -10.83 17.52
CA ASP A 72 12.36 -12.07 18.00
C ASP A 72 12.87 -12.99 16.87
N GLY A 73 12.73 -12.57 15.61
CA GLY A 73 13.26 -13.28 14.43
C GLY A 73 12.65 -14.66 14.13
N GLY A 74 11.68 -15.11 14.92
CA GLY A 74 11.14 -16.48 14.83
C GLY A 74 9.99 -16.65 13.85
N ALA A 75 9.14 -15.66 13.70
CA ALA A 75 7.97 -15.70 12.83
C ALA A 75 7.92 -14.52 11.87
N VAL A 76 7.52 -14.79 10.64
CA VAL A 76 7.35 -13.81 9.57
C VAL A 76 5.88 -13.79 9.18
N LEU A 77 5.24 -12.62 9.23
CA LEU A 77 3.91 -12.41 8.70
C LEU A 77 4.01 -12.09 7.20
N ASP A 78 3.55 -13.00 6.36
CA ASP A 78 3.47 -12.83 4.91
C ASP A 78 2.07 -12.34 4.52
N THR A 79 2.01 -11.23 3.80
CA THR A 79 0.77 -10.58 3.40
C THR A 79 0.74 -10.40 1.88
N ASN A 80 -0.32 -10.91 1.25
CA ASN A 80 -0.54 -10.78 -0.18
C ASN A 80 -1.94 -10.22 -0.44
N MET A 81 -2.03 -9.05 -1.09
CA MET A 81 -3.26 -8.30 -1.32
C MET A 81 -3.44 -7.95 -2.79
N TYR A 82 -4.68 -7.98 -3.25
CA TYR A 82 -5.09 -7.45 -4.55
C TYR A 82 -5.99 -6.24 -4.32
N ASN A 83 -5.71 -5.17 -5.01
CA ASN A 83 -6.30 -3.87 -4.75
C ASN A 83 -7.05 -3.34 -5.98
N LEU A 84 -8.17 -2.70 -5.72
CA LEU A 84 -8.83 -1.79 -6.64
C LEU A 84 -8.67 -0.38 -6.08
N PHE A 85 -8.27 0.57 -6.92
CA PHE A 85 -8.08 1.94 -6.47
C PHE A 85 -8.63 2.97 -7.45
N TYR A 86 -8.85 4.15 -6.91
CA TYR A 86 -9.28 5.32 -7.65
C TYR A 86 -8.37 6.50 -7.34
N GLN A 87 -7.87 7.16 -8.38
CA GLN A 87 -7.13 8.40 -8.24
C GLN A 87 -8.10 9.58 -8.31
N LEU A 88 -8.13 10.39 -7.25
CA LEU A 88 -8.93 11.59 -7.24
C LEU A 88 -8.33 12.65 -8.17
N PRO A 89 -9.16 13.33 -8.97
CA PRO A 89 -8.72 14.37 -9.89
C PRO A 89 -8.45 15.69 -9.14
N ILE A 90 -7.42 15.69 -8.30
CA ILE A 90 -7.01 16.88 -7.54
C ILE A 90 -5.84 17.52 -8.29
N PRO A 91 -5.93 18.78 -8.71
CA PRO A 91 -4.81 19.48 -9.31
C PRO A 91 -3.61 19.52 -8.35
N VAL A 92 -2.41 19.36 -8.87
CA VAL A 92 -1.13 19.52 -8.15
C VAL A 92 -0.71 18.31 -7.29
N ILE A 93 -1.65 17.48 -6.79
CA ILE A 93 -1.34 16.30 -6.00
C ILE A 93 -2.14 15.10 -6.50
N ASN A 94 -1.53 13.94 -6.50
CA ASN A 94 -2.20 12.69 -6.85
C ASN A 94 -2.63 11.96 -5.57
N LEU A 95 -3.91 12.08 -5.23
CA LEU A 95 -4.49 11.36 -4.10
C LEU A 95 -5.17 10.09 -4.58
N ILE A 96 -4.69 8.95 -4.12
CA ILE A 96 -5.23 7.63 -4.44
C ILE A 96 -5.94 7.08 -3.20
N LEU A 97 -7.15 6.56 -3.40
CA LEU A 97 -7.88 5.78 -2.42
C LEU A 97 -8.12 4.39 -2.96
N GLY A 98 -7.85 3.37 -2.16
CA GLY A 98 -7.98 1.99 -2.60
C GLY A 98 -8.53 1.08 -1.52
N VAL A 99 -9.13 0.00 -2.01
CA VAL A 99 -9.61 -1.13 -1.19
C VAL A 99 -9.02 -2.42 -1.75
N GLY A 100 -8.74 -3.36 -0.89
CA GLY A 100 -8.14 -4.62 -1.28
C GLY A 100 -8.65 -5.80 -0.48
N THR A 101 -8.41 -6.96 -1.06
CA THR A 101 -8.64 -8.25 -0.40
C THR A 101 -7.47 -9.18 -0.68
N GLY A 102 -7.22 -10.09 0.24
CA GLY A 102 -6.09 -11.01 0.10
C GLY A 102 -5.98 -11.95 1.28
N SER A 103 -4.77 -12.29 1.63
CA SER A 103 -4.49 -13.26 2.67
C SER A 103 -3.24 -12.92 3.46
N GLN A 104 -3.24 -13.37 4.70
CA GLN A 104 -2.09 -13.34 5.59
C GLN A 104 -1.79 -14.74 6.10
N GLU A 105 -0.51 -15.05 6.26
CA GLU A 105 -0.05 -16.31 6.85
C GLU A 105 1.25 -16.07 7.64
N TYR A 106 1.43 -16.87 8.70
CA TYR A 106 2.69 -16.91 9.42
C TYR A 106 3.62 -17.95 8.82
N ILE A 107 4.85 -17.53 8.53
CA ILE A 107 5.94 -18.39 8.10
C ILE A 107 6.95 -18.47 9.24
N CYS A 108 7.23 -19.65 9.73
CA CYS A 108 8.32 -19.92 10.69
C CYS A 108 8.89 -21.30 10.45
N ASN A 109 10.14 -21.49 10.80
CA ASN A 109 10.86 -22.74 10.52
C ASN A 109 10.75 -23.77 11.66
N ASP A 110 10.40 -23.34 12.88
CA ASP A 110 10.29 -24.24 14.04
C ASP A 110 9.39 -23.64 15.14
N VAL A 111 8.27 -24.29 15.40
CA VAL A 111 7.36 -23.99 16.54
C VAL A 111 7.56 -24.98 17.69
N GLY A 112 8.67 -25.70 17.69
CA GLY A 112 8.94 -26.82 18.59
C GLY A 112 8.50 -28.17 17.97
N ASN A 113 9.22 -29.20 18.30
CA ASN A 113 9.00 -30.56 17.77
C ASN A 113 9.11 -30.69 16.23
N GLY A 114 9.86 -29.83 15.55
CA GLY A 114 10.07 -29.88 14.10
C GLY A 114 8.84 -29.51 13.26
N LYS A 115 7.86 -28.80 13.84
CA LYS A 115 6.66 -28.32 13.14
C LYS A 115 6.86 -26.91 12.64
N SER A 116 6.30 -26.59 11.44
CA SER A 116 6.27 -25.25 10.90
C SER A 116 5.02 -24.48 11.36
N CYS A 117 4.99 -23.16 11.22
CA CYS A 117 3.80 -22.35 11.51
C CYS A 117 2.59 -22.79 10.66
N SER A 118 2.81 -23.19 9.41
CA SER A 118 1.75 -23.67 8.52
C SER A 118 1.08 -24.97 9.00
N ASP A 119 1.75 -25.75 9.85
CA ASP A 119 1.16 -26.94 10.47
C ASP A 119 0.26 -26.59 11.66
N ALA A 120 0.54 -25.45 12.32
CA ALA A 120 -0.15 -25.02 13.54
C ALA A 120 -1.22 -23.94 13.28
N LEU A 121 -1.06 -23.12 12.25
CA LEU A 121 -1.90 -21.98 11.94
C LEU A 121 -2.51 -22.13 10.54
N ASP A 122 -3.76 -21.70 10.40
CA ASP A 122 -4.40 -21.57 9.09
C ASP A 122 -4.06 -20.25 8.45
N LYS A 123 -4.12 -20.22 7.11
CA LYS A 123 -4.06 -19.00 6.34
C LYS A 123 -5.33 -18.18 6.55
N GLY A 124 -5.18 -16.90 6.91
CA GLY A 124 -6.28 -15.98 7.15
C GLY A 124 -6.61 -15.14 5.91
N SER A 125 -7.89 -14.79 5.76
CA SER A 125 -8.31 -13.77 4.81
C SER A 125 -8.07 -12.38 5.40
N ALA A 126 -7.67 -11.44 4.55
CA ALA A 126 -7.44 -10.06 4.93
C ALA A 126 -8.16 -9.09 4.00
N THR A 127 -8.54 -7.94 4.54
CA THR A 127 -9.05 -6.80 3.78
C THR A 127 -8.16 -5.60 4.03
N GLN A 128 -8.05 -4.74 3.03
CA GLN A 128 -7.20 -3.56 3.08
C GLN A 128 -7.97 -2.33 2.63
N PHE A 129 -7.76 -1.24 3.33
CA PHE A 129 -8.03 0.11 2.86
C PHE A 129 -6.70 0.86 2.79
N TYR A 130 -6.45 1.60 1.72
CA TYR A 130 -5.24 2.39 1.65
C TYR A 130 -5.46 3.76 1.01
N THR A 131 -4.59 4.67 1.36
CA THR A 131 -4.45 5.97 0.72
C THR A 131 -2.99 6.16 0.29
N SER A 132 -2.80 6.83 -0.83
CA SER A 132 -1.47 7.21 -1.31
C SER A 132 -1.50 8.65 -1.81
N LEU A 133 -0.52 9.41 -1.36
CA LEU A 133 -0.32 10.80 -1.76
C LEU A 133 0.87 10.86 -2.70
N GLY A 134 0.63 11.23 -3.95
CA GLY A 134 1.64 11.44 -4.97
C GLY A 134 1.97 12.91 -5.14
N ILE A 135 3.26 13.21 -5.20
CA ILE A 135 3.79 14.55 -5.48
C ILE A 135 4.50 14.47 -6.83
N PRO A 136 4.02 15.19 -7.85
CA PRO A 136 4.69 15.23 -9.14
C PRO A 136 6.03 15.97 -9.02
N ILE A 137 7.12 15.25 -9.29
CA ILE A 137 8.48 15.81 -9.27
C ILE A 137 8.80 16.38 -10.65
N ILE A 138 8.49 15.63 -11.69
CA ILE A 138 8.60 16.02 -13.09
C ILE A 138 7.40 15.46 -13.86
N PRO A 139 7.08 15.95 -15.06
CA PRO A 139 5.83 15.63 -15.78
C PRO A 139 5.48 14.14 -15.91
N LEU A 140 6.47 13.25 -15.88
CA LEU A 140 6.28 11.80 -16.06
C LEU A 140 6.43 11.01 -14.76
N PHE A 141 6.90 11.63 -13.66
CA PHE A 141 7.26 10.90 -12.45
C PHE A 141 6.62 11.53 -11.22
N ASP A 142 5.92 10.72 -10.46
CA ASP A 142 5.40 11.07 -9.15
C ASP A 142 6.13 10.28 -8.06
N PHE A 143 6.44 10.93 -6.96
CA PHE A 143 6.84 10.28 -5.73
C PHE A 143 5.61 10.06 -4.85
N HIS A 144 5.42 8.85 -4.33
CA HIS A 144 4.28 8.48 -3.52
C HIS A 144 4.66 8.11 -2.10
N ILE A 145 3.87 8.61 -1.15
CA ILE A 145 3.83 8.11 0.23
C ILE A 145 2.48 7.43 0.41
N SER A 146 2.48 6.22 0.93
CA SER A 146 1.26 5.44 1.11
C SER A 146 1.09 4.95 2.54
N TYR A 147 -0.17 4.88 2.96
CA TYR A 147 -0.61 4.33 4.23
C TYR A 147 -1.70 3.30 3.98
N ARG A 148 -1.50 2.09 4.46
CA ARG A 148 -2.37 0.93 4.28
C ARG A 148 -2.85 0.44 5.63
N MET A 149 -4.16 0.29 5.78
CA MET A 149 -4.79 -0.32 6.95
C MET A 149 -5.26 -1.72 6.56
N ILE A 150 -4.74 -2.73 7.24
CA ILE A 150 -5.05 -4.13 6.98
C ILE A 150 -5.86 -4.65 8.16
N THR A 151 -6.97 -5.30 7.87
CA THR A 151 -7.81 -5.97 8.85
C THR A 151 -7.83 -7.46 8.56
N SER A 152 -7.36 -8.26 9.52
CA SER A 152 -7.34 -9.71 9.45
C SER A 152 -7.53 -10.32 10.84
N LYS A 153 -8.66 -10.99 11.04
CA LYS A 153 -9.05 -11.63 12.30
C LYS A 153 -9.32 -13.12 12.14
N ASN A 154 -8.81 -13.73 11.08
CA ASN A 154 -9.22 -15.06 10.65
C ASN A 154 -8.10 -16.10 10.66
N ILE A 155 -6.89 -15.75 11.09
CA ILE A 155 -5.85 -16.75 11.33
C ILE A 155 -6.24 -17.55 12.57
N LYS A 156 -6.36 -18.87 12.43
CA LYS A 156 -6.78 -19.76 13.52
C LYS A 156 -5.68 -20.72 13.88
N TRP A 157 -5.58 -21.00 15.17
CA TRP A 157 -4.84 -22.16 15.65
C TRP A 157 -5.62 -23.44 15.34
N LYS A 158 -5.01 -24.35 14.59
CA LYS A 158 -5.65 -25.64 14.24
C LYS A 158 -6.00 -26.53 15.45
N ALA A 159 -5.27 -26.35 16.55
CA ALA A 159 -5.46 -27.11 17.77
C ALA A 159 -6.56 -26.56 18.69
N SER A 160 -6.81 -25.24 18.70
CA SER A 160 -7.71 -24.60 19.68
C SER A 160 -8.85 -23.81 19.06
N GLU A 161 -8.88 -23.66 17.73
CA GLU A 161 -9.78 -22.76 16.99
C GLU A 161 -9.73 -21.30 17.44
N GLU A 162 -8.77 -20.94 18.29
CA GLU A 162 -8.54 -19.56 18.72
C GLU A 162 -8.13 -18.69 17.54
N LYS A 163 -8.73 -17.50 17.44
CA LYS A 163 -8.47 -16.56 16.35
C LYS A 163 -7.37 -15.58 16.75
N LEU A 164 -6.40 -15.43 15.88
CA LEU A 164 -5.33 -14.46 16.01
C LEU A 164 -5.69 -13.22 15.19
N ASP A 165 -5.64 -12.05 15.83
CA ASP A 165 -5.77 -10.75 15.15
C ASP A 165 -4.40 -10.31 14.61
N THR A 166 -4.28 -10.24 13.30
CA THR A 166 -3.08 -9.77 12.61
C THR A 166 -3.33 -8.44 11.88
N SER A 167 -4.32 -7.69 12.37
CA SER A 167 -4.63 -6.37 11.84
C SER A 167 -3.51 -5.39 12.16
N GLY A 168 -3.29 -4.45 11.26
CA GLY A 168 -2.25 -3.45 11.41
C GLY A 168 -2.25 -2.41 10.31
N SER A 169 -1.23 -1.58 10.32
CA SER A 169 -1.01 -0.60 9.27
C SER A 169 0.40 -0.69 8.70
N VAL A 170 0.52 -0.41 7.41
CA VAL A 170 1.78 -0.40 6.68
C VAL A 170 1.99 0.97 6.07
N MET A 171 3.14 1.57 6.34
CA MET A 171 3.61 2.74 5.62
C MET A 171 4.56 2.34 4.50
N GLY A 172 4.50 3.03 3.38
CA GLY A 172 5.40 2.78 2.26
C GLY A 172 5.66 3.99 1.40
N ILE A 173 6.68 3.86 0.57
CA ILE A 173 7.04 4.87 -0.43
C ILE A 173 7.12 4.23 -1.81
N GLY A 174 6.97 5.02 -2.84
CA GLY A 174 7.02 4.54 -4.21
C GLY A 174 7.18 5.64 -5.23
N ILE A 175 7.26 5.21 -6.46
CA ILE A 175 7.28 6.08 -7.64
C ILE A 175 6.19 5.62 -8.62
N ALA A 176 5.63 6.55 -9.36
CA ALA A 176 4.75 6.25 -10.48
C ALA A 176 5.26 6.92 -11.76
N LEU A 177 5.08 6.22 -12.86
CA LEU A 177 5.31 6.66 -14.23
C LEU A 177 3.96 6.93 -14.87
N ASN A 178 3.78 8.15 -15.35
CA ASN A 178 2.52 8.63 -15.96
C ASN A 178 2.72 8.82 -17.47
N PHE A 179 1.84 8.25 -18.29
CA PHE A 179 1.91 8.28 -19.75
C PHE A 179 0.66 8.92 -20.37
#